data_b25469ccb8d037b77bc877455b89f930
#
_entry.id   b25469ccb8d037b77bc877455b89f930
#
_cell.length_a   1.000
_cell.length_b   1.000
_cell.length_c   1.000
_cell.angle_alpha   90.00
_cell.angle_beta   90.00
_cell.angle_gamma   90.00
#
_symmetry.space_group_name_H-M   'P 1'
#
loop_
_entity.id
_entity.type
_entity.pdbx_description
1 polymer ?
#
loop_
_entity_poly.entity_id
_entity_poly.type
_entity_poly.pdbx_seq_one_letter_code
_entity_poly.pdbx_strand_id
1 'polypeptide(L)'
;LLANTDQLKGALKTKVETNRDQIAFSKFLATIKTDVPIELDMQALVREEPDKEALRRIFEELEFRTLIDRVLGKDEAPHPAAPADPFAGTLFAQPAATKEAAPKAVAQGDLFALFADEGAGDAENSILSSLETIETDYQLVDTEEKRREFIQKLLTTEILSIDTETTGTEPMEAELVGMSFSDAENRAWYVPVPADREEALKIVNELRPLYENPKSVKVGQNIKYDMIVLQNYGVRVQGPLFDTMLAHYVLQPELRHNMDYLAEIYLHYQTIHIDELIGAKGKNQKNMRDLPPEDVYRYACEDADVTLKLKNVLEKELKEQGAEHLFYEIEMPLVPVLVNIESNGVRIDTEALKQSSEHFTLRLQ
;
A
#
# COMPACT_ATOMS: atom_id res chain seq x y z
N LEU A 1 -47.71 8.97 3.92
CA LEU A 1 -47.19 8.16 5.04
C LEU A 1 -47.74 8.68 6.37
N LEU A 2 -47.48 9.95 6.73
CA LEU A 2 -47.89 10.56 8.02
C LEU A 2 -49.42 10.67 8.22
N ALA A 3 -50.19 10.74 7.14
CA ALA A 3 -51.67 10.79 7.19
C ALA A 3 -52.33 9.40 7.30
N ASN A 4 -51.57 8.32 7.02
CA ASN A 4 -52.09 6.96 6.93
C ASN A 4 -51.34 6.00 7.86
N THR A 5 -50.90 6.44 9.03
CA THR A 5 -50.15 5.61 9.99
C THR A 5 -50.96 4.42 10.49
N ASP A 6 -52.28 4.47 10.44
CA ASP A 6 -53.15 3.36 10.82
C ASP A 6 -53.03 2.14 9.91
N GLN A 7 -52.54 2.32 8.70
CA GLN A 7 -52.23 1.23 7.75
C GLN A 7 -50.88 0.55 8.00
N LEU A 8 -50.04 1.13 8.82
CA LEU A 8 -48.76 0.60 9.20
C LEU A 8 -48.87 -0.38 10.38
N LYS A 9 -48.02 -1.39 10.43
CA LYS A 9 -48.00 -2.41 11.50
C LYS A 9 -46.63 -2.50 12.16
N GLY A 10 -46.65 -2.93 13.43
CA GLY A 10 -45.45 -3.23 14.20
C GLY A 10 -44.50 -2.05 14.40
N ALA A 11 -43.21 -2.33 14.46
CA ALA A 11 -42.16 -1.36 14.76
C ALA A 11 -42.13 -0.17 13.76
N LEU A 12 -42.57 -0.35 12.51
CA LEU A 12 -42.61 0.70 11.53
C LEU A 12 -43.65 1.77 11.89
N LYS A 13 -44.84 1.37 12.36
CA LYS A 13 -45.86 2.26 12.85
C LYS A 13 -45.34 3.16 13.96
N THR A 14 -44.76 2.53 15.00
CA THR A 14 -44.20 3.23 16.15
C THR A 14 -43.08 4.23 15.74
N LYS A 15 -42.15 3.80 14.86
CA LYS A 15 -41.09 4.68 14.38
C LYS A 15 -41.61 5.89 13.62
N VAL A 16 -42.65 5.74 12.76
CA VAL A 16 -43.23 6.83 12.01
C VAL A 16 -44.00 7.79 12.91
N GLU A 17 -44.73 7.26 13.88
CA GLU A 17 -45.50 8.07 14.83
C GLU A 17 -44.62 8.86 15.79
N THR A 18 -43.52 8.24 16.29
CA THR A 18 -42.58 8.91 17.20
C THR A 18 -41.76 9.98 16.52
N ASN A 19 -41.42 9.81 15.23
CA ASN A 19 -40.53 10.73 14.50
C ASN A 19 -41.26 11.60 13.47
N ARG A 20 -42.52 11.95 13.72
CA ARG A 20 -43.37 12.73 12.78
C ARG A 20 -42.72 14.04 12.36
N ASP A 21 -42.24 14.83 13.32
CA ASP A 21 -41.63 16.12 13.08
C ASP A 21 -40.33 16.00 12.29
N GLN A 22 -39.50 15.00 12.61
CA GLN A 22 -38.27 14.72 11.89
C GLN A 22 -38.54 14.28 10.45
N ILE A 23 -39.55 13.47 10.21
CA ILE A 23 -39.97 13.06 8.87
C ILE A 23 -40.47 14.27 8.04
N ALA A 24 -41.27 15.15 8.66
CA ALA A 24 -41.75 16.37 8.04
C ALA A 24 -40.59 17.31 7.68
N PHE A 25 -39.64 17.47 8.61
CA PHE A 25 -38.43 18.28 8.40
C PHE A 25 -37.51 17.69 7.32
N SER A 26 -37.31 16.38 7.32
CA SER A 26 -36.55 15.69 6.26
C SER A 26 -37.20 15.90 4.88
N LYS A 27 -38.55 15.82 4.80
CA LYS A 27 -39.25 16.10 3.57
C LYS A 27 -39.06 17.56 3.12
N PHE A 28 -39.11 18.50 4.05
CA PHE A 28 -38.86 19.92 3.75
C PHE A 28 -37.46 20.13 3.19
N LEU A 29 -36.43 19.54 3.81
CA LEU A 29 -35.04 19.61 3.34
C LEU A 29 -34.83 18.94 1.99
N ALA A 30 -35.51 17.82 1.73
CA ALA A 30 -35.42 17.09 0.45
C ALA A 30 -36.25 17.75 -0.68
N THR A 31 -37.11 18.73 -0.37
CA THR A 31 -37.93 19.37 -1.38
C THR A 31 -37.15 20.51 -2.02
N ILE A 32 -36.95 20.42 -3.32
CA ILE A 32 -36.29 21.48 -4.11
C ILE A 32 -37.18 22.76 -4.03
N LYS A 33 -36.54 23.85 -3.63
CA LYS A 33 -37.18 25.16 -3.62
C LYS A 33 -37.12 25.75 -5.04
N THR A 34 -38.29 25.95 -5.64
CA THR A 34 -38.43 26.45 -7.03
C THR A 34 -38.74 27.94 -7.12
N ASP A 35 -38.98 28.57 -5.98
CA ASP A 35 -39.35 30.00 -5.87
C ASP A 35 -38.20 30.86 -5.32
N VAL A 36 -36.97 30.44 -5.53
CA VAL A 36 -35.79 31.22 -5.15
C VAL A 36 -35.74 32.46 -6.04
N PRO A 37 -35.61 33.67 -5.48
CA PRO A 37 -35.58 34.90 -6.25
C PRO A 37 -34.21 35.11 -6.88
N ILE A 38 -33.95 34.40 -7.97
CA ILE A 38 -32.75 34.55 -8.81
C ILE A 38 -33.18 34.90 -10.23
N GLU A 39 -32.52 35.88 -10.82
CA GLU A 39 -32.62 36.15 -12.24
C GLU A 39 -31.60 35.27 -12.98
N LEU A 40 -32.09 34.45 -13.89
CA LEU A 40 -31.26 33.59 -14.71
C LEU A 40 -30.77 34.36 -15.95
N ASP A 41 -29.51 34.73 -15.96
CA ASP A 41 -28.88 35.30 -17.15
C ASP A 41 -28.26 34.16 -17.98
N MET A 42 -28.90 33.78 -19.07
CA MET A 42 -28.46 32.73 -19.97
C MET A 42 -27.14 33.06 -20.64
N GLN A 43 -26.78 34.34 -20.78
CA GLN A 43 -25.49 34.74 -21.38
C GLN A 43 -24.33 34.58 -20.41
N ALA A 44 -24.59 34.82 -19.12
CA ALA A 44 -23.59 34.55 -18.06
C ALA A 44 -23.33 33.07 -17.80
N LEU A 45 -24.16 32.17 -18.37
CA LEU A 45 -23.94 30.71 -18.28
C LEU A 45 -23.04 30.15 -19.40
N VAL A 46 -22.54 30.98 -20.30
CA VAL A 46 -21.58 30.55 -21.31
C VAL A 46 -20.26 30.19 -20.61
N ARG A 47 -19.81 28.97 -20.84
CA ARG A 47 -18.54 28.50 -20.30
C ARG A 47 -17.37 29.26 -20.92
N GLU A 48 -16.65 29.96 -20.10
CA GLU A 48 -15.39 30.60 -20.49
C GLU A 48 -14.19 29.67 -20.17
N GLU A 49 -13.08 29.92 -20.85
CA GLU A 49 -11.84 29.22 -20.53
C GLU A 49 -11.38 29.63 -19.10
N PRO A 50 -11.02 28.66 -18.26
CA PRO A 50 -10.62 28.95 -16.90
C PRO A 50 -9.28 29.69 -16.84
N ASP A 51 -9.15 30.63 -15.91
CA ASP A 51 -7.86 31.20 -15.54
C ASP A 51 -7.04 30.13 -14.79
N LYS A 52 -6.20 29.42 -15.55
CA LYS A 52 -5.41 28.30 -15.04
C LYS A 52 -4.45 28.71 -13.93
N GLU A 53 -3.86 29.93 -14.01
CA GLU A 53 -2.92 30.40 -12.98
C GLU A 53 -3.64 30.75 -11.67
N ALA A 54 -4.80 31.41 -11.75
CA ALA A 54 -5.60 31.73 -10.58
C ALA A 54 -6.13 30.43 -9.91
N LEU A 55 -6.62 29.47 -10.72
CA LEU A 55 -7.09 28.18 -10.21
C LEU A 55 -5.97 27.38 -9.57
N ARG A 56 -4.78 27.35 -10.18
CA ARG A 56 -3.61 26.67 -9.60
C ARG A 56 -3.28 27.22 -8.22
N ARG A 57 -3.17 28.54 -8.07
CA ARG A 57 -2.90 29.18 -6.77
C ARG A 57 -3.95 28.85 -5.72
N ILE A 58 -5.23 28.86 -6.09
CA ILE A 58 -6.32 28.51 -5.17
C ILE A 58 -6.25 27.05 -4.77
N PHE A 59 -6.00 26.13 -5.71
CA PHE A 59 -5.90 24.72 -5.41
C PHE A 59 -4.64 24.38 -4.58
N GLU A 60 -3.53 25.08 -4.78
CA GLU A 60 -2.33 24.96 -3.95
C GLU A 60 -2.57 25.48 -2.53
N GLU A 61 -3.22 26.66 -2.39
CA GLU A 61 -3.59 27.23 -1.08
C GLU A 61 -4.55 26.32 -0.31
N LEU A 62 -5.48 25.67 -1.00
CA LEU A 62 -6.45 24.72 -0.42
C LEU A 62 -5.96 23.29 -0.36
N GLU A 63 -4.72 23.02 -0.78
CA GLU A 63 -4.09 21.69 -0.84
C GLU A 63 -4.86 20.67 -1.69
N PHE A 64 -5.60 21.12 -2.70
CA PHE A 64 -6.38 20.26 -3.62
C PHE A 64 -5.53 19.73 -4.78
N ARG A 65 -4.48 18.98 -4.46
CA ARG A 65 -3.47 18.50 -5.41
C ARG A 65 -4.07 17.72 -6.58
N THR A 66 -5.00 16.79 -6.32
CA THR A 66 -5.66 16.02 -7.37
C THR A 66 -6.55 16.84 -8.31
N LEU A 67 -7.05 17.99 -7.86
CA LEU A 67 -7.84 18.88 -8.71
C LEU A 67 -6.96 19.66 -9.67
N ILE A 68 -5.73 19.97 -9.31
CA ILE A 68 -4.75 20.61 -10.20
C ILE A 68 -4.60 19.77 -11.46
N ASP A 69 -4.25 18.50 -11.31
CA ASP A 69 -4.02 17.59 -12.44
C ASP A 69 -5.27 17.34 -13.28
N ARG A 70 -6.43 17.20 -12.60
CA ARG A 70 -7.70 16.89 -13.26
C ARG A 70 -8.30 18.07 -14.01
N VAL A 71 -8.17 19.29 -13.49
CA VAL A 71 -8.83 20.50 -14.03
C VAL A 71 -7.90 21.29 -14.96
N LEU A 72 -6.61 21.33 -14.64
CA LEU A 72 -5.63 22.13 -15.37
C LEU A 72 -4.81 21.34 -16.37
N GLY A 73 -4.94 20.00 -16.36
CA GLY A 73 -4.08 19.08 -17.11
C GLY A 73 -2.76 18.83 -16.40
N LYS A 74 -2.13 17.70 -16.68
CA LYS A 74 -0.78 17.40 -16.19
C LYS A 74 0.20 18.36 -16.90
N ASP A 75 0.69 19.36 -16.18
CA ASP A 75 1.91 20.03 -16.59
C ASP A 75 3.09 19.11 -16.26
N GLU A 76 4.16 19.17 -17.03
CA GLU A 76 5.34 18.30 -17.05
C GLU A 76 6.18 18.22 -15.75
N ALA A 77 5.55 18.41 -14.58
CA ALA A 77 6.17 18.15 -13.29
C ALA A 77 5.26 17.18 -12.49
N PRO A 78 5.77 16.10 -11.93
CA PRO A 78 4.95 15.13 -11.21
C PRO A 78 4.39 15.74 -9.92
N HIS A 79 3.09 15.99 -9.88
CA HIS A 79 2.39 16.32 -8.66
C HIS A 79 1.78 15.06 -8.06
N PRO A 80 2.01 14.81 -6.76
CA PRO A 80 1.63 13.57 -6.12
C PRO A 80 0.12 13.42 -5.92
N ALA A 81 -0.38 12.20 -6.11
CA ALA A 81 -1.79 11.82 -5.99
C ALA A 81 -2.27 11.82 -4.52
N ALA A 82 -3.58 12.02 -4.33
CA ALA A 82 -4.24 12.11 -3.03
C ALA A 82 -4.11 10.84 -2.15
N PRO A 83 -4.15 10.99 -0.83
CA PRO A 83 -3.80 9.94 0.12
C PRO A 83 -4.75 8.74 0.05
N ALA A 84 -4.17 7.55 -0.04
CA ALA A 84 -4.84 6.32 0.36
C ALA A 84 -4.88 6.27 1.90
N ASP A 85 -5.88 5.56 2.44
CA ASP A 85 -6.07 5.38 3.88
C ASP A 85 -4.73 5.13 4.60
N PRO A 86 -4.29 6.02 5.51
CA PRO A 86 -3.01 5.90 6.19
C PRO A 86 -2.89 4.66 7.08
N PHE A 87 -3.97 3.89 7.22
CA PHE A 87 -4.03 2.68 8.03
C PHE A 87 -4.15 1.38 7.23
N ALA A 88 -4.14 1.43 5.89
CA ALA A 88 -4.13 0.23 5.07
C ALA A 88 -2.84 -0.57 5.34
N GLY A 89 -2.99 -1.73 5.97
CA GLY A 89 -1.87 -2.60 6.39
C GLY A 89 -1.39 -2.41 7.83
N THR A 90 -2.08 -1.61 8.65
CA THR A 90 -1.79 -1.47 10.08
C THR A 90 -2.77 -2.29 10.93
N LEU A 91 -2.43 -2.47 12.22
CA LEU A 91 -3.23 -3.15 13.24
C LEU A 91 -4.68 -2.61 13.39
N PHE A 92 -4.97 -1.43 12.80
CA PHE A 92 -6.26 -0.74 12.87
C PHE A 92 -7.05 -0.81 11.56
N ALA A 93 -6.60 -1.53 10.54
CA ALA A 93 -7.37 -1.77 9.33
C ALA A 93 -8.62 -2.59 9.66
N GLN A 94 -9.80 -2.02 9.49
CA GLN A 94 -11.04 -2.78 9.63
C GLN A 94 -11.11 -3.86 8.54
N PRO A 95 -11.49 -5.10 8.87
CA PRO A 95 -11.70 -6.12 7.85
C PRO A 95 -12.77 -5.65 6.88
N ALA A 96 -12.46 -5.67 5.60
CA ALA A 96 -13.41 -5.33 4.54
C ALA A 96 -14.65 -6.23 4.66
N ALA A 97 -15.79 -5.62 5.01
CA ALA A 97 -17.06 -6.33 5.09
C ALA A 97 -17.35 -6.92 3.70
N THR A 98 -17.48 -8.23 3.64
CA THR A 98 -17.97 -8.98 2.47
C THR A 98 -19.34 -8.47 2.09
N LYS A 99 -19.42 -7.67 1.02
CA LYS A 99 -20.69 -7.29 0.43
C LYS A 99 -21.24 -8.47 -0.36
N GLU A 100 -22.26 -9.13 0.20
CA GLU A 100 -23.22 -9.88 -0.60
C GLU A 100 -23.88 -8.93 -1.60
N ALA A 101 -24.01 -9.41 -2.83
CA ALA A 101 -24.58 -8.65 -3.93
C ALA A 101 -26.06 -8.35 -3.67
N ALA A 102 -26.37 -7.11 -3.32
CA ALA A 102 -27.72 -6.56 -3.38
C ALA A 102 -27.91 -5.75 -4.67
N PRO A 103 -29.12 -5.66 -5.23
CA PRO A 103 -29.37 -5.14 -6.56
C PRO A 103 -29.02 -3.65 -6.66
N LYS A 104 -28.49 -3.26 -7.83
CA LYS A 104 -28.10 -1.91 -8.18
C LYS A 104 -29.20 -0.87 -7.86
N ALA A 105 -29.04 -0.20 -6.74
CA ALA A 105 -29.68 1.09 -6.55
C ALA A 105 -28.77 2.12 -7.24
N VAL A 106 -29.36 2.90 -8.14
CA VAL A 106 -28.70 4.02 -8.80
C VAL A 106 -28.24 4.99 -7.71
N ALA A 107 -26.95 5.03 -7.48
CA ALA A 107 -26.34 5.95 -6.53
C ALA A 107 -26.44 7.36 -7.08
N GLN A 108 -27.11 8.20 -6.35
CA GLN A 108 -27.25 9.62 -6.55
C GLN A 108 -25.87 10.26 -6.39
N GLY A 109 -25.39 10.89 -7.44
CA GLY A 109 -24.42 11.98 -7.32
C GLY A 109 -22.97 11.66 -7.50
N ASP A 110 -22.59 10.99 -8.56
CA ASP A 110 -21.24 11.16 -9.07
C ASP A 110 -21.24 12.23 -10.19
N LEU A 111 -21.35 13.49 -9.76
CA LEU A 111 -21.18 14.65 -10.64
C LEU A 111 -19.79 14.63 -11.30
N PHE A 112 -18.85 13.84 -10.74
CA PHE A 112 -17.50 13.67 -11.26
C PHE A 112 -17.37 12.52 -12.27
N ALA A 113 -18.31 11.57 -12.30
CA ALA A 113 -18.32 10.52 -13.32
C ALA A 113 -18.70 11.01 -14.72
N LEU A 114 -19.38 12.16 -14.81
CA LEU A 114 -19.77 12.78 -16.09
C LEU A 114 -18.60 13.45 -16.84
N PHE A 115 -17.42 13.55 -16.22
CA PHE A 115 -16.22 14.12 -16.83
C PHE A 115 -15.13 13.06 -17.13
N ALA A 116 -15.46 11.79 -17.02
CA ALA A 116 -14.47 10.70 -17.15
C ALA A 116 -14.33 10.11 -18.56
N ASP A 117 -15.11 10.61 -19.55
CA ASP A 117 -14.98 10.11 -20.93
C ASP A 117 -15.11 11.26 -21.91
N GLU A 118 -13.99 11.73 -22.41
CA GLU A 118 -13.65 12.29 -23.70
C GLU A 118 -12.35 13.12 -23.59
N GLY A 119 -11.23 12.50 -23.96
CA GLY A 119 -9.95 13.21 -24.05
C GLY A 119 -8.72 12.30 -24.11
N ALA A 120 -8.81 11.19 -24.83
CA ALA A 120 -7.59 10.53 -25.32
C ALA A 120 -7.07 11.32 -26.52
N GLY A 121 -6.45 12.48 -26.24
CA GLY A 121 -5.62 13.22 -27.18
C GLY A 121 -4.18 13.02 -26.76
N ASP A 122 -3.37 12.54 -27.69
CA ASP A 122 -1.93 12.29 -27.71
C ASP A 122 -1.12 13.10 -26.67
N ALA A 123 -1.05 12.61 -25.42
CA ALA A 123 0.06 12.89 -24.54
C ALA A 123 1.20 11.98 -25.03
N GLU A 124 2.33 12.54 -25.42
CA GLU A 124 3.56 11.78 -25.62
C GLU A 124 3.71 10.85 -24.41
N ASN A 125 3.54 9.55 -24.66
CA ASN A 125 3.79 8.49 -23.74
C ASN A 125 5.26 8.63 -23.33
N SER A 126 5.54 9.18 -22.15
CA SER A 126 6.83 8.94 -21.54
C SER A 126 6.85 7.43 -21.27
N ILE A 127 7.50 6.70 -22.16
CA ILE A 127 7.61 5.25 -22.09
C ILE A 127 8.36 4.96 -20.80
N LEU A 128 7.64 4.51 -19.76
CA LEU A 128 8.25 4.03 -18.55
C LEU A 128 9.16 2.86 -18.92
N SER A 129 10.35 2.82 -18.37
CA SER A 129 11.18 1.62 -18.49
C SER A 129 10.54 0.48 -17.71
N SER A 130 10.79 -0.74 -18.12
CA SER A 130 10.30 -1.95 -17.46
C SER A 130 11.35 -3.05 -17.59
N LEU A 131 11.13 -4.17 -16.93
CA LEU A 131 12.02 -5.33 -17.01
C LEU A 131 12.25 -5.83 -18.45
N GLU A 132 11.32 -5.56 -19.36
CA GLU A 132 11.46 -5.92 -20.78
C GLU A 132 12.37 -4.95 -21.56
N THR A 133 12.57 -3.72 -21.05
CA THR A 133 13.29 -2.66 -21.74
C THR A 133 14.72 -2.44 -21.24
N ILE A 134 15.11 -3.09 -20.14
CA ILE A 134 16.44 -2.97 -19.52
C ILE A 134 17.16 -4.32 -19.50
N GLU A 135 18.49 -4.29 -19.64
CA GLU A 135 19.31 -5.49 -19.44
C GLU A 135 19.52 -5.72 -17.93
N THR A 136 19.24 -6.94 -17.49
CA THR A 136 19.36 -7.34 -16.08
C THR A 136 20.16 -8.64 -15.96
N ASP A 137 20.91 -8.78 -14.86
CA ASP A 137 21.56 -10.01 -14.41
C ASP A 137 20.77 -10.59 -13.23
N TYR A 138 19.60 -11.16 -13.52
CA TYR A 138 18.75 -11.80 -12.54
C TYR A 138 18.96 -13.31 -12.56
N GLN A 139 19.27 -13.89 -11.42
CA GLN A 139 19.69 -15.28 -11.32
C GLN A 139 18.81 -16.08 -10.36
N LEU A 140 18.35 -17.24 -10.82
CA LEU A 140 17.72 -18.26 -10.00
C LEU A 140 18.79 -19.12 -9.33
N VAL A 141 18.82 -19.11 -8.00
CA VAL A 141 19.79 -19.81 -7.15
C VAL A 141 19.11 -21.01 -6.48
N ASP A 142 18.89 -22.06 -7.25
CA ASP A 142 18.07 -23.23 -6.92
C ASP A 142 18.88 -24.44 -6.45
N THR A 143 20.22 -24.44 -6.60
CA THR A 143 21.09 -25.53 -6.15
C THR A 143 22.02 -25.13 -5.01
N GLU A 144 22.53 -26.10 -4.25
CA GLU A 144 23.49 -25.89 -3.16
C GLU A 144 24.79 -25.24 -3.66
N GLU A 145 25.28 -25.66 -4.84
CA GLU A 145 26.50 -25.10 -5.44
C GLU A 145 26.30 -23.61 -5.75
N LYS A 146 25.19 -23.25 -6.42
CA LYS A 146 24.86 -21.86 -6.73
C LYS A 146 24.71 -21.04 -5.44
N ARG A 147 24.05 -21.58 -4.40
CA ARG A 147 23.92 -20.87 -3.11
C ARG A 147 25.25 -20.60 -2.46
N ARG A 148 26.16 -21.57 -2.50
CA ARG A 148 27.52 -21.44 -1.93
C ARG A 148 28.32 -20.34 -2.63
N GLU A 149 28.30 -20.31 -3.97
CA GLU A 149 28.99 -19.30 -4.78
C GLU A 149 28.40 -17.91 -4.53
N PHE A 150 27.08 -17.81 -4.53
CA PHE A 150 26.32 -16.61 -4.27
C PHE A 150 26.62 -16.02 -2.88
N ILE A 151 26.58 -16.83 -1.82
CA ILE A 151 26.89 -16.40 -0.45
C ILE A 151 28.32 -15.84 -0.37
N GLN A 152 29.31 -16.54 -0.93
CA GLN A 152 30.69 -16.07 -0.92
C GLN A 152 30.86 -14.71 -1.58
N LYS A 153 30.14 -14.48 -2.68
CA LYS A 153 30.13 -13.20 -3.41
C LYS A 153 29.59 -12.07 -2.55
N LEU A 154 28.49 -12.29 -1.83
CA LEU A 154 27.78 -11.24 -1.08
C LEU A 154 28.28 -11.03 0.35
N LEU A 155 29.10 -11.90 0.91
CA LEU A 155 29.60 -11.74 2.29
C LEU A 155 30.39 -10.46 2.53
N THR A 156 31.00 -9.89 1.49
CA THR A 156 31.82 -8.68 1.56
C THR A 156 31.08 -7.44 1.07
N THR A 157 29.84 -7.57 0.68
CA THR A 157 29.01 -6.47 0.17
C THR A 157 28.66 -5.49 1.28
N GLU A 158 28.90 -4.19 1.02
CA GLU A 158 28.62 -3.12 2.00
C GLU A 158 27.14 -2.81 2.10
N ILE A 159 26.39 -2.93 0.99
CA ILE A 159 24.97 -2.64 0.90
C ILE A 159 24.29 -3.83 0.25
N LEU A 160 23.29 -4.39 0.90
CA LEU A 160 22.55 -5.56 0.43
C LEU A 160 21.04 -5.28 0.55
N SER A 161 20.39 -5.17 -0.58
CA SER A 161 18.92 -5.18 -0.63
C SER A 161 18.42 -6.60 -0.41
N ILE A 162 17.41 -6.74 0.42
CA ILE A 162 16.77 -8.00 0.79
C ILE A 162 15.26 -7.87 0.67
N ASP A 163 14.62 -8.93 0.23
CA ASP A 163 13.17 -9.05 0.19
C ASP A 163 12.77 -10.52 0.40
N THR A 164 11.53 -10.78 0.83
CA THR A 164 11.01 -12.12 1.10
C THR A 164 9.69 -12.36 0.41
N GLU A 165 9.61 -13.44 -0.36
CA GLU A 165 8.36 -13.97 -0.89
C GLU A 165 7.72 -14.93 0.10
N THR A 166 6.43 -14.74 0.35
CA THR A 166 5.72 -15.46 1.40
C THR A 166 4.33 -15.93 0.97
N THR A 167 3.72 -16.79 1.78
CA THR A 167 2.36 -17.30 1.52
C THR A 167 1.24 -16.32 1.88
N GLY A 168 1.54 -15.19 2.52
CA GLY A 168 0.51 -14.24 2.96
C GLY A 168 1.10 -12.97 3.53
N THR A 169 0.24 -12.03 3.90
CA THR A 169 0.60 -10.69 4.37
C THR A 169 0.75 -10.57 5.89
N GLU A 170 0.40 -11.61 6.65
CA GLU A 170 0.55 -11.66 8.11
C GLU A 170 1.89 -12.31 8.47
N PRO A 171 2.92 -11.52 8.86
CA PRO A 171 4.29 -12.03 8.97
C PRO A 171 4.47 -13.09 10.05
N MET A 172 3.58 -13.13 11.06
CA MET A 172 3.62 -14.15 12.13
C MET A 172 3.08 -15.51 11.68
N GLU A 173 2.26 -15.56 10.63
CA GLU A 173 1.62 -16.78 10.11
C GLU A 173 2.15 -17.18 8.74
N ALA A 174 2.76 -16.23 8.03
CA ALA A 174 3.25 -16.44 6.68
C ALA A 174 4.44 -17.40 6.63
N GLU A 175 4.41 -18.32 5.68
CA GLU A 175 5.54 -19.19 5.36
C GLU A 175 6.41 -18.59 4.27
N LEU A 176 7.71 -18.74 4.39
CA LEU A 176 8.69 -18.27 3.44
C LEU A 176 8.65 -19.08 2.15
N VAL A 177 8.45 -18.46 1.01
CA VAL A 177 8.43 -19.07 -0.33
C VAL A 177 9.76 -18.88 -1.04
N GLY A 178 10.44 -17.77 -0.79
CA GLY A 178 11.74 -17.48 -1.33
C GLY A 178 12.35 -16.22 -0.74
N MET A 179 13.57 -15.95 -1.10
CA MET A 179 14.33 -14.78 -0.65
C MET A 179 15.07 -14.18 -1.84
N SER A 180 14.98 -12.88 -2.02
CA SER A 180 15.67 -12.16 -3.07
C SER A 180 16.71 -11.19 -2.51
N PHE A 181 17.73 -10.92 -3.30
CA PHE A 181 18.89 -10.11 -2.91
C PHE A 181 19.38 -9.29 -4.09
N SER A 182 19.81 -8.05 -3.82
CA SER A 182 20.49 -7.21 -4.81
C SER A 182 21.65 -6.45 -4.16
N ASP A 183 22.79 -6.39 -4.82
CA ASP A 183 23.99 -5.67 -4.36
C ASP A 183 24.43 -4.55 -5.32
N ALA A 184 23.84 -4.51 -6.49
CA ALA A 184 24.06 -3.48 -7.50
C ALA A 184 22.85 -3.36 -8.41
N GLU A 185 22.63 -2.19 -8.98
CA GLU A 185 21.55 -1.95 -9.93
C GLU A 185 21.56 -2.93 -11.10
N ASN A 186 20.40 -3.42 -11.47
CA ASN A 186 20.13 -4.42 -12.50
C ASN A 186 20.75 -5.81 -12.23
N ARG A 187 21.12 -6.10 -10.98
CA ARG A 187 21.65 -7.40 -10.59
C ARG A 187 20.98 -7.91 -9.34
N ALA A 188 20.39 -9.10 -9.41
CA ALA A 188 19.69 -9.68 -8.29
C ALA A 188 19.69 -11.22 -8.34
N TRP A 189 19.40 -11.83 -7.19
CA TRP A 189 19.32 -13.27 -7.03
C TRP A 189 18.06 -13.64 -6.28
N TYR A 190 17.45 -14.73 -6.69
CA TYR A 190 16.32 -15.34 -5.98
C TYR A 190 16.68 -16.74 -5.53
N VAL A 191 16.46 -17.01 -4.26
CA VAL A 191 16.65 -18.34 -3.63
C VAL A 191 15.28 -18.89 -3.26
N PRO A 192 14.77 -19.93 -3.96
CA PRO A 192 13.51 -20.56 -3.61
C PRO A 192 13.62 -21.33 -2.31
N VAL A 193 12.55 -21.34 -1.52
CA VAL A 193 12.45 -22.03 -0.25
C VAL A 193 11.32 -23.07 -0.33
N PRO A 194 11.61 -24.36 -0.09
CA PRO A 194 10.61 -25.41 -0.15
C PRO A 194 9.58 -25.29 0.98
N ALA A 195 8.41 -25.95 0.80
CA ALA A 195 7.37 -26.00 1.80
C ALA A 195 7.74 -26.83 3.03
N ASP A 196 8.63 -27.82 2.86
CA ASP A 196 9.12 -28.60 3.97
C ASP A 196 9.93 -27.72 4.92
N ARG A 197 9.51 -27.67 6.17
CA ARG A 197 10.09 -26.78 7.18
C ARG A 197 11.55 -27.09 7.51
N GLU A 198 11.94 -28.36 7.51
CA GLU A 198 13.30 -28.76 7.83
C GLU A 198 14.26 -28.39 6.69
N GLU A 199 13.83 -28.62 5.46
CA GLU A 199 14.60 -28.20 4.26
C GLU A 199 14.67 -26.68 4.16
N ALA A 200 13.56 -25.97 4.41
CA ALA A 200 13.54 -24.50 4.47
C ALA A 200 14.54 -23.96 5.48
N LEU A 201 14.57 -24.52 6.69
CA LEU A 201 15.51 -24.12 7.73
C LEU A 201 16.97 -24.37 7.35
N LYS A 202 17.28 -25.41 6.60
CA LYS A 202 18.65 -25.65 6.09
C LYS A 202 19.07 -24.51 5.16
N ILE A 203 18.24 -24.19 4.16
CA ILE A 203 18.51 -23.12 3.18
C ILE A 203 18.64 -21.76 3.87
N VAL A 204 17.71 -21.42 4.75
CA VAL A 204 17.74 -20.15 5.50
C VAL A 204 19.00 -20.06 6.37
N ASN A 205 19.43 -21.18 7.00
CA ASN A 205 20.66 -21.20 7.79
C ASN A 205 21.93 -21.04 6.94
N GLU A 206 21.94 -21.51 5.70
CA GLU A 206 23.05 -21.25 4.76
C GLU A 206 23.19 -19.74 4.49
N LEU A 207 22.06 -19.02 4.37
CA LEU A 207 22.00 -17.59 4.06
C LEU A 207 22.11 -16.70 5.31
N ARG A 208 22.01 -17.26 6.52
CA ARG A 208 22.11 -16.52 7.78
C ARG A 208 23.31 -15.55 7.84
N PRO A 209 24.53 -15.90 7.38
CA PRO A 209 25.66 -14.99 7.43
C PRO A 209 25.48 -13.68 6.63
N LEU A 210 24.60 -13.67 5.60
CA LEU A 210 24.28 -12.46 4.84
C LEU A 210 23.38 -11.52 5.66
N TYR A 211 22.37 -12.07 6.28
CA TYR A 211 21.42 -11.30 7.11
C TYR A 211 22.05 -10.79 8.40
N GLU A 212 22.88 -11.62 9.05
CA GLU A 212 23.47 -11.30 10.35
C GLU A 212 24.84 -10.60 10.24
N ASN A 213 25.26 -10.19 9.03
CA ASN A 213 26.50 -9.41 8.85
C ASN A 213 26.32 -7.98 9.42
N PRO A 214 26.99 -7.62 10.53
CA PRO A 214 26.80 -6.31 11.15
C PRO A 214 27.43 -5.15 10.38
N LYS A 215 28.25 -5.44 9.36
CA LYS A 215 28.95 -4.45 8.56
C LYS A 215 28.19 -4.06 7.29
N SER A 216 27.26 -4.90 6.85
CA SER A 216 26.48 -4.67 5.65
C SER A 216 25.18 -3.94 6.00
N VAL A 217 24.90 -2.85 5.29
CA VAL A 217 23.61 -2.17 5.35
C VAL A 217 22.56 -3.07 4.71
N LYS A 218 21.47 -3.34 5.41
CA LYS A 218 20.32 -4.07 4.84
C LYS A 218 19.27 -3.05 4.37
N VAL A 219 18.94 -3.14 3.10
CA VAL A 219 17.93 -2.32 2.45
C VAL A 219 16.69 -3.17 2.24
N GLY A 220 15.51 -2.64 2.52
CA GLY A 220 14.24 -3.32 2.26
C GLY A 220 13.11 -2.31 2.05
N GLN A 221 12.02 -2.77 1.49
CA GLN A 221 10.77 -2.04 1.37
C GLN A 221 9.79 -2.59 2.42
N ASN A 222 9.51 -1.84 3.48
CA ASN A 222 8.83 -2.35 4.68
C ASN A 222 9.60 -3.52 5.34
N ILE A 223 10.89 -3.32 5.51
CA ILE A 223 11.85 -4.32 6.00
C ILE A 223 11.43 -4.98 7.33
N LYS A 224 10.57 -4.32 8.11
CA LYS A 224 10.01 -4.87 9.35
C LYS A 224 9.28 -6.20 9.09
N TYR A 225 8.54 -6.30 8.00
CA TYR A 225 7.85 -7.52 7.60
C TYR A 225 8.85 -8.68 7.41
N ASP A 226 9.88 -8.45 6.62
CA ASP A 226 10.92 -9.45 6.32
C ASP A 226 11.66 -9.88 7.58
N MET A 227 11.96 -8.92 8.46
CA MET A 227 12.62 -9.21 9.73
C MET A 227 11.80 -10.12 10.63
N ILE A 228 10.47 -9.95 10.68
CA ILE A 228 9.58 -10.82 11.46
C ILE A 228 9.49 -12.20 10.83
N VAL A 229 9.31 -12.29 9.51
CA VAL A 229 9.30 -13.57 8.77
C VAL A 229 10.59 -14.33 9.01
N LEU A 230 11.74 -13.70 8.82
CA LEU A 230 13.06 -14.31 9.04
C LEU A 230 13.27 -14.75 10.49
N GLN A 231 12.76 -13.98 11.46
CA GLN A 231 12.83 -14.36 12.87
C GLN A 231 12.07 -15.65 13.17
N ASN A 232 10.97 -15.96 12.48
CA ASN A 232 10.26 -17.24 12.58
C ASN A 232 11.12 -18.42 12.11
N TYR A 233 12.14 -18.16 11.29
CA TYR A 233 13.15 -19.13 10.85
C TYR A 233 14.46 -19.06 11.67
N GLY A 234 14.46 -18.29 12.76
CA GLY A 234 15.60 -18.17 13.68
C GLY A 234 16.73 -17.27 13.19
N VAL A 235 16.50 -16.44 12.18
CA VAL A 235 17.46 -15.45 11.68
C VAL A 235 17.13 -14.07 12.23
N ARG A 236 18.15 -13.35 12.71
CA ARG A 236 18.03 -11.97 13.16
C ARG A 236 18.84 -11.06 12.25
N VAL A 237 18.15 -10.20 11.51
CA VAL A 237 18.82 -9.22 10.67
C VAL A 237 19.64 -8.27 11.52
N GLN A 238 20.92 -8.10 11.17
CA GLN A 238 21.87 -7.24 11.89
C GLN A 238 22.53 -6.25 10.95
N GLY A 239 23.14 -5.22 11.54
CA GLY A 239 23.78 -4.13 10.82
C GLY A 239 22.85 -2.93 10.65
N PRO A 240 23.34 -1.86 10.01
CA PRO A 240 22.51 -0.71 9.70
C PRO A 240 21.36 -1.09 8.77
N LEU A 241 20.20 -0.44 8.96
CA LEU A 241 19.01 -0.64 8.13
C LEU A 241 18.74 0.58 7.27
N PHE A 242 18.13 0.35 6.12
CA PHE A 242 17.51 1.38 5.29
C PHE A 242 16.17 0.85 4.78
N ASP A 243 15.07 1.43 5.22
CA ASP A 243 13.73 1.11 4.76
C ASP A 243 13.26 2.17 3.76
N THR A 244 13.02 1.78 2.51
CA THR A 244 12.61 2.70 1.44
C THR A 244 11.21 3.25 1.62
N MET A 245 10.30 2.47 2.21
CA MET A 245 8.95 2.93 2.56
C MET A 245 9.00 4.01 3.64
N LEU A 246 9.77 3.79 4.71
CA LEU A 246 9.93 4.77 5.80
C LEU A 246 10.72 6.00 5.34
N ALA A 247 11.74 5.84 4.49
CA ALA A 247 12.46 6.97 3.90
C ALA A 247 11.50 7.90 3.15
N HIS A 248 10.66 7.33 2.30
CA HIS A 248 9.67 8.11 1.58
C HIS A 248 8.58 8.67 2.50
N TYR A 249 8.16 7.95 3.54
CA TYR A 249 7.22 8.47 4.52
C TYR A 249 7.76 9.72 5.25
N VAL A 250 9.03 9.72 5.60
CA VAL A 250 9.70 10.89 6.22
C VAL A 250 9.74 12.09 5.25
N LEU A 251 9.98 11.84 3.97
CA LEU A 251 10.08 12.89 2.93
C LEU A 251 8.71 13.43 2.51
N GLN A 252 7.74 12.56 2.33
CA GLN A 252 6.43 12.86 1.73
C GLN A 252 5.30 12.10 2.43
N PRO A 253 4.97 12.44 3.70
CA PRO A 253 4.04 11.66 4.54
C PRO A 253 2.62 11.57 3.98
N GLU A 254 2.23 12.51 3.10
CA GLU A 254 0.89 12.60 2.51
C GLU A 254 0.70 11.69 1.28
N LEU A 255 1.77 11.03 0.82
CA LEU A 255 1.73 10.26 -0.42
C LEU A 255 1.64 8.75 -0.18
N ARG A 256 1.50 8.00 -1.28
CA ARG A 256 1.59 6.53 -1.24
C ARG A 256 3.05 6.12 -1.09
N HIS A 257 3.28 5.01 -0.37
CA HIS A 257 4.63 4.52 -0.08
C HIS A 257 4.87 3.09 -0.60
N ASN A 258 3.94 2.55 -1.41
CA ASN A 258 4.13 1.24 -2.03
C ASN A 258 5.17 1.30 -3.15
N MET A 259 5.88 0.21 -3.35
CA MET A 259 7.03 0.13 -4.26
C MET A 259 6.69 0.52 -5.70
N ASP A 260 5.58 0.05 -6.26
CA ASP A 260 5.14 0.38 -7.62
C ASP A 260 5.06 1.89 -7.84
N TYR A 261 4.40 2.58 -6.90
CA TYR A 261 4.27 4.04 -6.95
C TYR A 261 5.64 4.74 -6.84
N LEU A 262 6.51 4.26 -5.93
CA LEU A 262 7.85 4.83 -5.78
C LEU A 262 8.71 4.59 -7.02
N ALA A 263 8.64 3.41 -7.62
CA ALA A 263 9.35 3.10 -8.85
C ALA A 263 8.91 3.98 -10.02
N GLU A 264 7.59 4.22 -10.14
CA GLU A 264 7.04 5.10 -11.18
C GLU A 264 7.55 6.53 -11.03
N ILE A 265 7.47 7.12 -9.83
CA ILE A 265 7.76 8.55 -9.64
C ILE A 265 9.26 8.87 -9.51
N TYR A 266 10.05 7.97 -8.92
CA TYR A 266 11.48 8.22 -8.68
C TYR A 266 12.40 7.59 -9.73
N LEU A 267 11.99 6.46 -10.32
CA LEU A 267 12.81 5.71 -11.26
C LEU A 267 12.29 5.76 -12.70
N HIS A 268 11.09 6.31 -12.92
CA HIS A 268 10.37 6.21 -14.19
C HIS A 268 10.29 4.77 -14.69
N TYR A 269 9.97 3.87 -13.77
CA TYR A 269 10.00 2.44 -13.99
C TYR A 269 8.65 1.80 -13.60
N GLN A 270 8.15 0.94 -14.48
CA GLN A 270 6.96 0.13 -14.26
C GLN A 270 7.39 -1.26 -13.79
N THR A 271 7.04 -1.60 -12.55
CA THR A 271 7.27 -2.91 -11.95
C THR A 271 6.29 -3.96 -12.47
N ILE A 272 6.65 -5.23 -12.34
CA ILE A 272 5.72 -6.35 -12.52
C ILE A 272 4.73 -6.33 -11.34
N HIS A 273 3.43 -6.24 -11.62
CA HIS A 273 2.43 -6.31 -10.55
C HIS A 273 2.23 -7.75 -10.09
N ILE A 274 2.10 -7.94 -8.77
CA ILE A 274 1.83 -9.26 -8.17
C ILE A 274 0.58 -9.95 -8.76
N ASP A 275 -0.43 -9.17 -9.16
CA ASP A 275 -1.65 -9.68 -9.80
C ASP A 275 -1.37 -10.36 -11.16
N GLU A 276 -0.27 -10.06 -11.80
CA GLU A 276 0.16 -10.71 -13.04
C GLU A 276 0.67 -12.13 -12.78
N LEU A 277 1.25 -12.38 -11.60
CA LEU A 277 1.75 -13.68 -11.20
C LEU A 277 0.66 -14.56 -10.59
N ILE A 278 -0.04 -14.06 -9.57
CA ILE A 278 -0.99 -14.85 -8.78
C ILE A 278 -2.44 -14.63 -9.17
N GLY A 279 -2.71 -13.71 -10.08
CA GLY A 279 -4.05 -13.32 -10.52
C GLY A 279 -4.70 -12.28 -9.61
N ALA A 280 -5.73 -11.63 -10.14
CA ALA A 280 -6.43 -10.56 -9.43
C ALA A 280 -7.04 -11.03 -8.11
N LYS A 281 -7.11 -10.13 -7.14
CA LYS A 281 -7.62 -10.38 -5.79
C LYS A 281 -9.04 -10.97 -5.82
N GLY A 282 -9.20 -12.17 -5.28
CA GLY A 282 -10.48 -12.88 -5.25
C GLY A 282 -10.35 -14.38 -4.96
N LYS A 283 -11.46 -15.12 -5.13
CA LYS A 283 -11.51 -16.56 -4.83
C LYS A 283 -10.58 -17.44 -5.67
N ASN A 284 -10.16 -16.94 -6.83
CA ASN A 284 -9.29 -17.67 -7.77
C ASN A 284 -7.84 -17.18 -7.72
N GLN A 285 -7.49 -16.27 -6.81
CA GLN A 285 -6.12 -15.84 -6.63
C GLN A 285 -5.28 -17.02 -6.14
N LYS A 286 -4.17 -17.28 -6.81
CA LYS A 286 -3.21 -18.32 -6.44
C LYS A 286 -2.38 -17.86 -5.23
N ASN A 287 -1.74 -18.79 -4.56
CA ASN A 287 -0.71 -18.47 -3.59
C ASN A 287 0.65 -18.42 -4.32
N MET A 288 1.56 -17.59 -3.86
CA MET A 288 2.92 -17.52 -4.40
C MET A 288 3.62 -18.90 -4.35
N ARG A 289 3.30 -19.70 -3.33
CA ARG A 289 3.78 -21.08 -3.16
C ARG A 289 3.34 -22.05 -4.28
N ASP A 290 2.24 -21.74 -4.97
CA ASP A 290 1.70 -22.59 -6.04
C ASP A 290 2.43 -22.39 -7.38
N LEU A 291 3.31 -21.39 -7.46
CA LEU A 291 4.05 -21.06 -8.67
C LEU A 291 5.43 -21.74 -8.67
N PRO A 292 5.92 -22.19 -9.83
CA PRO A 292 7.28 -22.69 -9.94
C PRO A 292 8.30 -21.56 -9.75
N PRO A 293 9.48 -21.83 -9.18
CA PRO A 293 10.51 -20.81 -8.96
C PRO A 293 10.91 -20.03 -10.22
N GLU A 294 10.83 -20.65 -11.39
CA GLU A 294 11.13 -20.07 -12.69
C GLU A 294 10.17 -18.95 -13.08
N ASP A 295 8.96 -18.96 -12.57
CA ASP A 295 7.95 -17.91 -12.81
C ASP A 295 8.07 -16.78 -11.78
N VAL A 296 8.54 -17.09 -10.57
CA VAL A 296 8.64 -16.14 -9.44
C VAL A 296 9.94 -15.32 -9.48
N TYR A 297 11.06 -15.94 -9.90
CA TYR A 297 12.39 -15.36 -9.69
C TYR A 297 12.58 -13.97 -10.33
N ARG A 298 11.95 -13.71 -11.47
CA ARG A 298 12.09 -12.41 -12.15
C ARG A 298 11.41 -11.31 -11.37
N TYR A 299 10.22 -11.57 -10.88
CA TYR A 299 9.46 -10.68 -10.01
C TYR A 299 10.24 -10.39 -8.71
N ALA A 300 10.61 -11.42 -7.98
CA ALA A 300 11.33 -11.28 -6.71
C ALA A 300 12.70 -10.60 -6.86
N CYS A 301 13.43 -10.87 -7.94
CA CYS A 301 14.67 -10.16 -8.25
C CYS A 301 14.44 -8.69 -8.57
N GLU A 302 13.35 -8.37 -9.28
CA GLU A 302 12.96 -7.00 -9.59
C GLU A 302 12.67 -6.23 -8.30
N ASP A 303 11.93 -6.81 -7.35
CA ASP A 303 11.59 -6.17 -6.07
C ASP A 303 12.85 -5.82 -5.27
N ALA A 304 13.84 -6.72 -5.17
CA ALA A 304 15.10 -6.45 -4.52
C ALA A 304 15.94 -5.38 -5.24
N ASP A 305 15.98 -5.40 -6.59
CA ASP A 305 16.73 -4.44 -7.40
C ASP A 305 16.10 -3.03 -7.37
N VAL A 306 14.78 -2.95 -7.55
CA VAL A 306 14.03 -1.68 -7.46
C VAL A 306 14.19 -1.06 -6.07
N THR A 307 14.11 -1.87 -5.02
CA THR A 307 14.35 -1.42 -3.64
C THR A 307 15.75 -0.83 -3.46
N LEU A 308 16.79 -1.43 -4.05
CA LEU A 308 18.14 -0.87 -4.03
C LEU A 308 18.25 0.45 -4.79
N LYS A 309 17.64 0.55 -5.98
CA LYS A 309 17.59 1.78 -6.77
C LYS A 309 16.86 2.90 -6.02
N LEU A 310 15.73 2.59 -5.40
CA LEU A 310 14.98 3.53 -4.57
C LEU A 310 15.80 4.04 -3.40
N LYS A 311 16.54 3.15 -2.70
CA LYS A 311 17.48 3.56 -1.65
C LYS A 311 18.45 4.62 -2.16
N ASN A 312 19.05 4.43 -3.34
CA ASN A 312 20.04 5.35 -3.89
C ASN A 312 19.48 6.75 -4.18
N VAL A 313 18.22 6.85 -4.57
CA VAL A 313 17.53 8.12 -4.82
C VAL A 313 17.07 8.75 -3.51
N LEU A 314 16.35 7.99 -2.68
CA LEU A 314 15.76 8.50 -1.43
C LEU A 314 16.80 8.94 -0.41
N GLU A 315 17.97 8.30 -0.37
CA GLU A 315 19.08 8.73 0.50
C GLU A 315 19.59 10.14 0.14
N LYS A 316 19.62 10.48 -1.15
CA LYS A 316 19.97 11.84 -1.59
C LYS A 316 18.88 12.84 -1.19
N GLU A 317 17.63 12.50 -1.37
CA GLU A 317 16.49 13.32 -0.98
C GLU A 317 16.48 13.60 0.54
N LEU A 318 16.70 12.56 1.36
CA LEU A 318 16.81 12.70 2.83
C LEU A 318 17.89 13.72 3.21
N LYS A 319 19.02 13.67 2.54
CA LYS A 319 20.12 14.59 2.76
C LYS A 319 19.78 16.02 2.32
N GLU A 320 19.21 16.17 1.12
CA GLU A 320 18.86 17.48 0.55
C GLU A 320 17.78 18.18 1.38
N GLN A 321 16.84 17.42 1.95
CA GLN A 321 15.79 17.97 2.82
C GLN A 321 16.19 18.06 4.30
N GLY A 322 17.41 17.63 4.67
CA GLY A 322 17.90 17.67 6.05
C GLY A 322 17.18 16.71 6.99
N ALA A 323 16.61 15.65 6.45
CA ALA A 323 15.80 14.64 7.18
C ALA A 323 16.63 13.45 7.70
N GLU A 324 17.96 13.42 7.44
CA GLU A 324 18.85 12.32 7.82
C GLU A 324 18.80 11.99 9.31
N HIS A 325 18.78 13.02 10.18
CA HIS A 325 18.73 12.79 11.63
C HIS A 325 17.45 12.06 12.06
N LEU A 326 16.29 12.49 11.56
CA LEU A 326 15.02 11.83 11.85
C LEU A 326 15.04 10.38 11.37
N PHE A 327 15.51 10.18 10.13
CA PHE A 327 15.51 8.85 9.52
C PHE A 327 16.50 7.88 10.21
N TYR A 328 17.78 8.27 10.34
CA TYR A 328 18.81 7.36 10.83
C TYR A 328 18.87 7.23 12.36
N GLU A 329 18.53 8.28 13.10
CA GLU A 329 18.68 8.29 14.56
C GLU A 329 17.37 7.97 15.30
N ILE A 330 16.22 8.04 14.61
CA ILE A 330 14.92 7.78 15.23
C ILE A 330 14.21 6.63 14.52
N GLU A 331 13.89 6.76 13.22
CA GLU A 331 13.07 5.79 12.50
C GLU A 331 13.77 4.43 12.32
N MET A 332 15.00 4.42 11.84
CA MET A 332 15.71 3.14 11.64
C MET A 332 15.97 2.37 12.93
N PRO A 333 16.41 2.99 14.05
CA PRO A 333 16.51 2.30 15.34
C PRO A 333 15.18 1.82 15.91
N LEU A 334 14.06 2.44 15.54
CA LEU A 334 12.73 2.03 15.99
C LEU A 334 12.27 0.72 15.34
N VAL A 335 12.67 0.46 14.09
CA VAL A 335 12.28 -0.74 13.35
C VAL A 335 12.53 -2.05 14.13
N PRO A 336 13.75 -2.35 14.62
CA PRO A 336 13.97 -3.58 15.39
C PRO A 336 13.22 -3.61 16.73
N VAL A 337 12.91 -2.46 17.31
CA VAL A 337 12.07 -2.38 18.51
C VAL A 337 10.64 -2.82 18.19
N LEU A 338 10.08 -2.34 17.09
CA LEU A 338 8.76 -2.74 16.62
C LEU A 338 8.71 -4.21 16.24
N VAL A 339 9.73 -4.73 15.54
CA VAL A 339 9.88 -6.17 15.28
C VAL A 339 9.77 -6.98 16.57
N ASN A 340 10.48 -6.56 17.63
CA ASN A 340 10.46 -7.26 18.90
C ASN A 340 9.09 -7.18 19.59
N ILE A 341 8.44 -6.02 19.57
CA ILE A 341 7.11 -5.84 20.17
C ILE A 341 6.08 -6.69 19.42
N GLU A 342 6.05 -6.63 18.09
CA GLU A 342 5.08 -7.35 17.28
C GLU A 342 5.29 -8.87 17.36
N SER A 343 6.55 -9.34 17.35
CA SER A 343 6.85 -10.78 17.48
C SER A 343 6.51 -11.35 18.86
N ASN A 344 6.62 -10.55 19.92
CA ASN A 344 6.21 -10.98 21.24
C ASN A 344 4.69 -10.96 21.44
N GLY A 345 4.00 -10.12 20.68
CA GLY A 345 2.56 -9.93 20.79
C GLY A 345 2.10 -9.32 22.12
N VAL A 346 0.79 -9.29 22.32
CA VAL A 346 0.15 -8.73 23.51
C VAL A 346 -0.74 -9.77 24.17
N ARG A 347 -0.60 -9.97 25.47
CA ARG A 347 -1.49 -10.85 26.22
C ARG A 347 -2.82 -10.16 26.49
N ILE A 348 -3.90 -10.75 25.99
CA ILE A 348 -5.27 -10.28 26.22
C ILE A 348 -5.84 -10.94 27.49
N ASP A 349 -6.45 -10.14 28.36
CA ASP A 349 -7.25 -10.65 29.48
C ASP A 349 -8.64 -11.05 28.96
N THR A 350 -8.77 -12.32 28.60
CA THR A 350 -10.00 -12.89 28.05
C THR A 350 -11.14 -12.90 29.06
N GLU A 351 -10.84 -13.01 30.38
CA GLU A 351 -11.87 -13.01 31.40
C GLU A 351 -12.47 -11.61 31.61
N ALA A 352 -11.65 -10.57 31.62
CA ALA A 352 -12.11 -9.19 31.67
C ALA A 352 -12.96 -8.82 30.43
N LEU A 353 -12.55 -9.29 29.24
CA LEU A 353 -13.34 -9.09 28.02
C LEU A 353 -14.70 -9.80 28.07
N LYS A 354 -14.74 -11.03 28.59
CA LYS A 354 -15.98 -11.79 28.76
C LYS A 354 -16.94 -11.06 29.72
N GLN A 355 -16.46 -10.62 30.87
CA GLN A 355 -17.25 -9.86 31.85
C GLN A 355 -17.79 -8.56 31.25
N SER A 356 -16.96 -7.85 30.47
CA SER A 356 -17.37 -6.64 29.76
C SER A 356 -18.45 -6.94 28.72
N SER A 357 -18.31 -8.02 27.97
CA SER A 357 -19.29 -8.45 26.98
C SER A 357 -20.63 -8.80 27.60
N GLU A 358 -20.63 -9.54 28.72
CA GLU A 358 -21.83 -9.87 29.48
C GLU A 358 -22.51 -8.61 30.04
N HIS A 359 -21.72 -7.69 30.61
CA HIS A 359 -22.23 -6.42 31.12
C HIS A 359 -22.90 -5.57 30.03
N PHE A 360 -22.25 -5.43 28.86
CA PHE A 360 -22.82 -4.68 27.75
C PHE A 360 -24.07 -5.36 27.17
N THR A 361 -24.10 -6.67 27.10
CA THR A 361 -25.27 -7.44 26.63
C THR A 361 -26.49 -7.17 27.53
N LEU A 362 -26.31 -7.16 28.86
CA LEU A 362 -27.39 -6.84 29.81
C LEU A 362 -27.88 -5.39 29.66
N ARG A 363 -27.01 -4.45 29.30
CA ARG A 363 -27.40 -3.03 29.11
C ARG A 363 -28.10 -2.77 27.81
N LEU A 364 -27.92 -3.62 26.80
CA LEU A 364 -28.55 -3.50 25.49
C LEU A 364 -29.94 -4.13 25.40
N GLN A 365 -30.31 -4.98 26.41
CA GLN A 365 -31.65 -5.53 26.62
C GLN A 365 -32.53 -4.54 27.37
#